data_95fe5561b2989c47f496fce79612d9ea
#
_entry.id   95fe5561b2989c47f496fce79612d9ea
#
_cell.length_a   1.000
_cell.length_b   1.000
_cell.length_c   1.000
_cell.angle_alpha   90.00
_cell.angle_beta   90.00
_cell.angle_gamma   90.00
#
_symmetry.space_group_name_H-M   'P 1'
#
loop_
_entity.id
_entity.type
_entity.pdbx_description
1 polymer ?
#
loop_
_entity_poly.entity_id
_entity_poly.type
_entity_poly.pdbx_seq_one_letter_code
_entity_poly.pdbx_strand_id
1 'polypeptide(L)'
;MVVAHLWLAAALAPAALATPLKLRDVASYDGNPLADRQLFPNPYYTDEITNLAVPKLTGDLAAKAAKVAEVPTFAWLDTREKISLMNSTLAQIRKLNQEGANPPYAGTYVIYNFPDRDCSAKASAGELVIADGGVEKYKKEYIDPIAALAKEYSDVRQVFVYEPDGLANLITNMNVAKCTGAADAYKEGTDYAFKTLNLDNVAIYVDAGHAGWLGWEANLKPTAELYSELYKKAGSPKAVRGLVTNVSNYNGWNLTSAPAYAESNKQWDESKFHAALTPFLKEAGYPANYLVDQGRSGKQPTGRQIWGDWCNIKETGFGTRPNVKTGIDTLDAFVWVKPGGEADGTSDSTAARYDEKCSSGSSVIPAPEAGTWFQEYFVQLLENANPAF
;
A
#
# COMPACT_ATOMS: atom_id res chain seq x y z
N MET A 1 29.78 -27.68 -79.35
CA MET A 1 28.71 -27.25 -78.46
C MET A 1 28.84 -28.06 -77.21
N VAL A 2 29.35 -27.43 -76.13
CA VAL A 2 29.52 -28.08 -74.81
C VAL A 2 28.49 -27.42 -73.92
N VAL A 3 27.53 -28.20 -73.40
CA VAL A 3 26.45 -27.75 -72.51
C VAL A 3 26.96 -27.95 -71.05
N ALA A 4 27.18 -26.84 -70.32
CA ALA A 4 27.54 -26.85 -68.91
C ALA A 4 26.29 -26.95 -68.06
N HIS A 5 26.20 -27.99 -67.21
CA HIS A 5 25.15 -28.15 -66.26
C HIS A 5 25.60 -27.44 -64.93
N LEU A 6 24.88 -26.37 -64.54
CA LEU A 6 25.01 -25.77 -63.22
C LEU A 6 24.18 -26.59 -62.23
N TRP A 7 24.83 -27.11 -61.21
CA TRP A 7 24.18 -27.68 -60.01
C TRP A 7 23.96 -26.56 -58.98
N LEU A 8 22.69 -26.24 -58.67
CA LEU A 8 22.32 -25.39 -57.56
C LEU A 8 22.33 -26.25 -56.29
N ALA A 9 23.26 -26.01 -55.40
CA ALA A 9 23.27 -26.57 -54.07
C ALA A 9 22.37 -25.71 -53.14
N ALA A 10 21.20 -26.22 -52.75
CA ALA A 10 20.33 -25.60 -51.76
C ALA A 10 20.94 -25.85 -50.39
N ALA A 11 21.41 -24.79 -49.73
CA ALA A 11 21.86 -24.81 -48.35
C ALA A 11 20.62 -24.86 -47.41
N LEU A 12 20.37 -25.98 -46.78
CA LEU A 12 19.42 -26.11 -45.66
C LEU A 12 19.99 -25.41 -44.43
N ALA A 13 19.43 -24.28 -44.07
CA ALA A 13 19.71 -23.65 -42.79
C ALA A 13 19.15 -24.51 -41.62
N PRO A 14 19.90 -24.79 -40.55
CA PRO A 14 19.37 -25.56 -39.43
C PRO A 14 18.25 -24.73 -38.76
N ALA A 15 17.07 -25.33 -38.63
CA ALA A 15 15.99 -24.80 -37.80
C ALA A 15 16.48 -24.72 -36.37
N ALA A 16 16.57 -23.52 -35.83
CA ALA A 16 16.82 -23.30 -34.41
C ALA A 16 15.69 -23.95 -33.63
N LEU A 17 16.01 -25.05 -32.94
CA LEU A 17 15.12 -25.69 -31.98
C LEU A 17 14.85 -24.63 -30.89
N ALA A 18 13.63 -24.09 -30.86
CA ALA A 18 13.18 -23.25 -29.76
C ALA A 18 13.30 -24.08 -28.47
N THR A 19 14.19 -23.68 -27.59
CA THR A 19 14.28 -24.26 -26.23
C THR A 19 12.89 -24.18 -25.60
N PRO A 20 12.32 -25.28 -25.08
CA PRO A 20 11.02 -25.22 -24.45
C PRO A 20 11.10 -24.22 -23.30
N LEU A 21 10.19 -23.25 -23.28
CA LEU A 21 10.00 -22.32 -22.17
C LEU A 21 9.85 -23.16 -20.89
N LYS A 22 10.87 -23.17 -20.04
CA LYS A 22 10.81 -23.81 -18.74
C LYS A 22 9.63 -23.19 -18.00
N LEU A 23 8.60 -23.99 -17.68
CA LEU A 23 7.52 -23.55 -16.82
C LEU A 23 8.16 -23.00 -15.54
N ARG A 24 7.87 -21.74 -15.24
CA ARG A 24 8.40 -21.09 -14.05
C ARG A 24 7.60 -21.55 -12.84
N ASP A 25 8.28 -21.91 -11.77
CA ASP A 25 7.62 -22.27 -10.54
C ASP A 25 6.86 -21.07 -9.97
N VAL A 26 5.63 -21.29 -9.51
CA VAL A 26 4.83 -20.25 -8.86
C VAL A 26 5.50 -19.86 -7.55
N ALA A 27 5.62 -18.56 -7.30
CA ALA A 27 6.17 -18.01 -6.06
C ALA A 27 5.15 -18.11 -4.90
N SER A 28 4.63 -19.31 -4.67
CA SER A 28 3.69 -19.62 -3.59
C SER A 28 4.34 -19.45 -2.22
N TYR A 29 3.52 -19.36 -1.17
CA TYR A 29 3.99 -19.22 0.21
C TYR A 29 3.11 -20.00 1.17
N ASP A 30 3.71 -20.33 2.31
CA ASP A 30 3.01 -20.80 3.49
C ASP A 30 3.42 -19.93 4.68
N GLY A 31 2.46 -19.53 5.52
CA GLY A 31 2.71 -18.59 6.62
C GLY A 31 2.92 -17.14 6.16
N ASN A 32 3.94 -16.46 6.70
CA ASN A 32 4.24 -15.07 6.36
C ASN A 32 4.78 -14.95 4.92
N PRO A 33 4.08 -14.23 4.01
CA PRO A 33 4.49 -14.13 2.61
C PRO A 33 5.80 -13.36 2.39
N LEU A 34 6.29 -12.67 3.40
CA LEU A 34 7.49 -11.85 3.33
C LEU A 34 8.72 -12.49 4.01
N ALA A 35 8.54 -13.59 4.77
CA ALA A 35 9.61 -14.18 5.60
C ALA A 35 10.88 -14.55 4.83
N ASP A 36 10.75 -14.97 3.57
CA ASP A 36 11.81 -15.42 2.68
C ASP A 36 12.04 -14.45 1.50
N ARG A 37 11.65 -13.19 1.65
CA ARG A 37 11.73 -12.17 0.59
C ARG A 37 12.40 -10.90 1.11
N GLN A 38 12.99 -10.17 0.18
CA GLN A 38 13.28 -8.75 0.36
C GLN A 38 12.26 -7.91 -0.41
N LEU A 39 11.90 -6.76 0.15
CA LEU A 39 10.99 -5.83 -0.51
C LEU A 39 11.76 -5.07 -1.60
N PHE A 40 11.13 -4.92 -2.76
CA PHE A 40 11.72 -4.16 -3.86
C PHE A 40 11.53 -2.66 -3.63
N PRO A 41 12.59 -1.82 -3.74
CA PRO A 41 12.43 -0.37 -3.67
C PRO A 41 11.46 0.11 -4.75
N ASN A 42 10.57 1.03 -4.40
CA ASN A 42 9.62 1.62 -5.33
C ASN A 42 10.35 2.60 -6.28
N PRO A 43 10.49 2.29 -7.59
CA PRO A 43 11.27 3.14 -8.49
C PRO A 43 10.71 4.57 -8.62
N TYR A 44 9.37 4.71 -8.57
CA TYR A 44 8.73 6.02 -8.62
C TYR A 44 9.17 6.91 -7.45
N TYR A 45 9.13 6.39 -6.22
CA TYR A 45 9.56 7.12 -5.03
C TYR A 45 11.08 7.37 -5.03
N THR A 46 11.88 6.41 -5.49
CA THR A 46 13.33 6.61 -5.69
C THR A 46 13.60 7.78 -6.62
N ASP A 47 12.88 7.86 -7.73
CA ASP A 47 13.00 8.95 -8.71
C ASP A 47 12.57 10.31 -8.14
N GLU A 48 11.47 10.36 -7.36
CA GLU A 48 11.06 11.59 -6.67
C GLU A 48 12.16 12.09 -5.72
N ILE A 49 12.70 11.23 -4.88
CA ILE A 49 13.77 11.62 -3.95
C ILE A 49 15.01 12.07 -4.71
N THR A 50 15.45 11.32 -5.70
CA THR A 50 16.68 11.59 -6.44
C THR A 50 16.58 12.88 -7.24
N ASN A 51 15.43 13.13 -7.88
CA ASN A 51 15.26 14.24 -8.80
C ASN A 51 14.64 15.49 -8.14
N LEU A 52 13.83 15.34 -7.09
CA LEU A 52 13.11 16.44 -6.48
C LEU A 52 13.64 16.84 -5.10
N ALA A 53 14.11 15.87 -4.28
CA ALA A 53 14.62 16.15 -2.94
C ALA A 53 16.12 16.46 -2.93
N VAL A 54 16.94 15.49 -3.35
CA VAL A 54 18.41 15.55 -3.24
C VAL A 54 19.00 16.81 -3.85
N PRO A 55 18.59 17.29 -5.05
CA PRO A 55 19.15 18.51 -5.63
C PRO A 55 18.91 19.79 -4.83
N LYS A 56 17.93 19.78 -3.91
CA LYS A 56 17.60 20.93 -3.04
C LYS A 56 18.24 20.83 -1.66
N LEU A 57 19.02 19.78 -1.39
CA LEU A 57 19.66 19.51 -0.10
C LEU A 57 21.17 19.57 -0.23
N THR A 58 21.84 19.82 0.89
CA THR A 58 23.32 19.87 0.94
C THR A 58 23.83 19.07 2.15
N GLY A 59 25.12 18.70 2.11
CA GLY A 59 25.80 18.06 3.23
C GLY A 59 25.12 16.76 3.72
N ASP A 60 24.96 16.65 5.02
CA ASP A 60 24.41 15.47 5.69
C ASP A 60 22.95 15.17 5.28
N LEU A 61 22.13 16.21 5.08
CA LEU A 61 20.74 16.00 4.65
C LEU A 61 20.63 15.38 3.25
N ALA A 62 21.49 15.78 2.32
CA ALA A 62 21.53 15.16 0.99
C ALA A 62 21.94 13.67 1.06
N ALA A 63 22.95 13.36 1.90
CA ALA A 63 23.39 11.99 2.11
C ALA A 63 22.30 11.11 2.76
N LYS A 64 21.59 11.65 3.74
CA LYS A 64 20.45 10.96 4.38
C LYS A 64 19.29 10.75 3.40
N ALA A 65 18.94 11.77 2.59
CA ALA A 65 17.91 11.67 1.57
C ALA A 65 18.23 10.54 0.56
N ALA A 66 19.48 10.45 0.11
CA ALA A 66 19.92 9.35 -0.77
C ALA A 66 19.68 7.97 -0.16
N LYS A 67 19.88 7.81 1.15
CA LYS A 67 19.58 6.55 1.85
C LYS A 67 18.07 6.28 1.95
N VAL A 68 17.22 7.32 2.07
CA VAL A 68 15.75 7.15 2.04
C VAL A 68 15.30 6.59 0.69
N ALA A 69 15.94 7.00 -0.42
CA ALA A 69 15.62 6.50 -1.76
C ALA A 69 15.81 4.98 -1.93
N GLU A 70 16.61 4.36 -1.06
CA GLU A 70 16.86 2.91 -1.05
C GLU A 70 15.84 2.13 -0.17
N VAL A 71 15.03 2.84 0.64
CA VAL A 71 14.06 2.19 1.53
C VAL A 71 12.84 1.75 0.74
N PRO A 72 12.44 0.46 0.80
CA PRO A 72 11.27 -0.01 0.11
C PRO A 72 9.99 0.67 0.61
N THR A 73 9.16 1.14 -0.33
CA THR A 73 7.79 1.59 -0.09
C THR A 73 6.84 0.85 -1.03
N PHE A 74 5.55 0.89 -0.71
CA PHE A 74 4.55 0.33 -1.61
C PHE A 74 4.30 1.29 -2.79
N ALA A 75 4.14 0.72 -3.99
CA ALA A 75 3.74 1.49 -5.17
C ALA A 75 2.22 1.61 -5.23
N TRP A 76 1.71 2.85 -5.23
CA TRP A 76 0.28 3.12 -5.23
C TRP A 76 -0.31 3.02 -6.64
N LEU A 77 -1.29 2.14 -6.81
CA LEU A 77 -2.08 1.99 -8.02
C LEU A 77 -3.40 2.75 -7.83
N ASP A 78 -3.33 4.08 -7.71
CA ASP A 78 -4.46 4.94 -7.38
C ASP A 78 -5.25 5.44 -8.60
N THR A 79 -4.82 5.02 -9.80
CA THR A 79 -5.52 5.18 -11.07
C THR A 79 -5.30 3.97 -11.97
N ARG A 80 -6.14 3.79 -12.99
CA ARG A 80 -5.97 2.74 -14.01
C ARG A 80 -4.67 2.90 -14.79
N GLU A 81 -4.22 4.12 -15.03
CA GLU A 81 -2.97 4.41 -15.73
C GLU A 81 -1.75 3.85 -14.98
N LYS A 82 -1.76 3.93 -13.64
CA LYS A 82 -0.66 3.45 -12.79
C LYS A 82 -0.51 1.93 -12.76
N ILE A 83 -1.41 1.15 -13.34
CA ILE A 83 -1.22 -0.29 -13.54
C ILE A 83 0.04 -0.57 -14.38
N SER A 84 0.41 0.34 -15.28
CA SER A 84 1.65 0.27 -16.06
C SER A 84 2.91 0.26 -15.19
N LEU A 85 2.88 0.96 -14.04
CA LEU A 85 3.96 0.94 -13.04
C LEU A 85 4.13 -0.45 -12.43
N MET A 86 3.03 -1.15 -12.12
CA MET A 86 3.08 -2.52 -11.64
C MET A 86 3.76 -3.45 -12.65
N ASN A 87 3.39 -3.35 -13.93
CA ASN A 87 3.99 -4.17 -14.99
C ASN A 87 5.51 -3.95 -15.10
N SER A 88 5.95 -2.69 -15.19
CA SER A 88 7.37 -2.35 -15.29
C SER A 88 8.16 -2.81 -14.05
N THR A 89 7.62 -2.65 -12.87
CA THR A 89 8.23 -3.08 -11.61
C THR A 89 8.34 -4.60 -11.52
N LEU A 90 7.28 -5.34 -11.87
CA LEU A 90 7.31 -6.80 -11.88
C LEU A 90 8.31 -7.36 -12.88
N ALA A 91 8.48 -6.73 -14.05
CA ALA A 91 9.49 -7.12 -15.03
C ALA A 91 10.91 -6.96 -14.47
N GLN A 92 11.19 -5.85 -13.75
CA GLN A 92 12.48 -5.62 -13.08
C GLN A 92 12.73 -6.64 -11.98
N ILE A 93 11.75 -6.87 -11.10
CA ILE A 93 11.83 -7.86 -10.02
C ILE A 93 12.13 -9.25 -10.58
N ARG A 94 11.37 -9.67 -11.59
CA ARG A 94 11.59 -10.97 -12.27
C ARG A 94 13.01 -11.10 -12.78
N LYS A 95 13.53 -10.06 -13.45
CA LYS A 95 14.88 -10.04 -13.96
C LYS A 95 15.91 -10.23 -12.84
N LEU A 96 15.83 -9.44 -11.76
CA LEU A 96 16.74 -9.52 -10.63
C LEU A 96 16.69 -10.89 -9.92
N ASN A 97 15.48 -11.45 -9.76
CA ASN A 97 15.31 -12.77 -9.16
C ASN A 97 15.94 -13.88 -10.04
N GLN A 98 15.86 -13.75 -11.36
CA GLN A 98 16.50 -14.66 -12.32
C GLN A 98 18.03 -14.49 -12.34
N GLU A 99 18.53 -13.30 -12.06
CA GLU A 99 19.97 -13.01 -11.92
C GLU A 99 20.54 -13.46 -10.57
N GLY A 100 19.71 -14.03 -9.69
CA GLY A 100 20.12 -14.67 -8.44
C GLY A 100 20.00 -13.81 -7.19
N ALA A 101 19.09 -12.82 -7.17
CA ALA A 101 18.79 -12.09 -5.93
C ALA A 101 18.46 -13.05 -4.78
N ASN A 102 19.12 -12.87 -3.64
CA ASN A 102 18.99 -13.76 -2.48
C ASN A 102 18.96 -12.96 -1.16
N PRO A 103 17.84 -12.95 -0.43
CA PRO A 103 16.53 -13.51 -0.82
C PRO A 103 15.98 -12.89 -2.10
N PRO A 104 15.09 -13.59 -2.84
CA PRO A 104 14.44 -13.01 -3.99
C PRO A 104 13.50 -11.86 -3.60
N TYR A 105 13.33 -10.89 -4.50
CA TYR A 105 12.46 -9.74 -4.29
C TYR A 105 10.97 -10.11 -4.40
N ALA A 106 10.14 -9.45 -3.59
CA ALA A 106 8.70 -9.37 -3.74
C ALA A 106 8.26 -7.98 -4.22
N GLY A 107 7.20 -7.93 -5.02
CA GLY A 107 6.51 -6.68 -5.39
C GLY A 107 5.48 -6.29 -4.34
N THR A 108 5.43 -5.01 -4.00
CA THR A 108 4.51 -4.46 -2.99
C THR A 108 3.71 -3.30 -3.58
N TYR A 109 2.38 -3.41 -3.54
CA TYR A 109 1.47 -2.49 -4.21
C TYR A 109 0.31 -2.10 -3.30
N VAL A 110 -0.22 -0.90 -3.50
CA VAL A 110 -1.50 -0.47 -2.91
C VAL A 110 -2.55 -0.46 -4.01
N ILE A 111 -3.61 -1.23 -3.83
CA ILE A 111 -4.83 -1.14 -4.62
C ILE A 111 -5.69 -0.03 -3.98
N TYR A 112 -5.93 1.07 -4.70
CA TYR A 112 -6.63 2.23 -4.16
C TYR A 112 -7.43 2.95 -5.26
N ASN A 113 -8.55 2.39 -5.66
CA ASN A 113 -9.38 3.02 -6.69
C ASN A 113 -10.88 2.70 -6.58
N PHE A 114 -11.39 2.48 -5.36
CA PHE A 114 -12.83 2.30 -5.17
C PHE A 114 -13.63 3.43 -5.82
N PRO A 115 -14.75 3.12 -6.48
CA PRO A 115 -15.67 4.14 -6.98
C PRO A 115 -16.15 5.05 -5.84
N ASP A 116 -16.11 6.37 -6.06
CA ASP A 116 -16.40 7.39 -5.05
C ASP A 116 -15.55 7.26 -3.77
N ARG A 117 -14.30 6.77 -3.89
CA ARG A 117 -13.36 6.68 -2.77
C ARG A 117 -13.21 8.02 -2.04
N ASP A 118 -12.61 7.98 -0.85
CA ASP A 118 -12.46 9.14 0.02
C ASP A 118 -13.83 9.74 0.40
N CYS A 119 -14.74 8.85 0.83
CA CYS A 119 -16.15 9.20 1.00
C CYS A 119 -16.41 10.13 2.21
N SER A 120 -15.51 10.12 3.21
CA SER A 120 -15.61 11.00 4.40
C SER A 120 -14.67 12.19 4.34
N ALA A 121 -13.81 12.28 3.32
CA ALA A 121 -12.88 13.38 3.07
C ALA A 121 -12.95 13.82 1.59
N LYS A 122 -12.03 14.68 1.15
CA LYS A 122 -12.02 15.19 -0.23
C LYS A 122 -10.67 15.10 -0.91
N ALA A 123 -9.58 15.09 -0.12
CA ALA A 123 -8.23 15.28 -0.61
C ALA A 123 -7.77 14.21 -1.61
N SER A 124 -8.25 12.97 -1.45
CA SER A 124 -7.88 11.81 -2.27
C SER A 124 -9.03 11.24 -3.10
N ALA A 125 -10.04 12.05 -3.44
CA ALA A 125 -11.13 11.65 -4.34
C ALA A 125 -10.56 11.07 -5.65
N GLY A 126 -11.10 9.91 -6.07
CA GLY A 126 -10.58 9.14 -7.20
C GLY A 126 -11.22 9.45 -8.54
N GLU A 127 -10.81 8.70 -9.58
CA GLU A 127 -11.28 8.84 -10.95
C GLU A 127 -12.58 8.08 -11.25
N LEU A 128 -12.92 7.09 -10.43
CA LEU A 128 -14.10 6.26 -10.67
C LEU A 128 -15.30 6.81 -9.90
N VAL A 129 -16.41 7.01 -10.61
CA VAL A 129 -17.67 7.54 -10.06
C VAL A 129 -18.76 6.49 -10.25
N ILE A 130 -19.51 6.16 -9.20
CA ILE A 130 -20.55 5.14 -9.22
C ILE A 130 -21.60 5.46 -10.28
N ALA A 131 -22.05 6.72 -10.33
CA ALA A 131 -23.06 7.16 -11.30
C ALA A 131 -22.63 7.00 -12.77
N ASP A 132 -21.33 6.94 -13.02
CA ASP A 132 -20.74 6.78 -14.37
C ASP A 132 -20.29 5.34 -14.65
N GLY A 133 -20.88 4.36 -13.97
CA GLY A 133 -20.52 2.94 -14.12
C GLY A 133 -19.19 2.57 -13.47
N GLY A 134 -18.81 3.30 -12.43
CA GLY A 134 -17.52 3.13 -11.72
C GLY A 134 -17.31 1.73 -11.18
N VAL A 135 -18.37 1.03 -10.74
CA VAL A 135 -18.27 -0.34 -10.22
C VAL A 135 -17.80 -1.32 -11.30
N GLU A 136 -18.37 -1.28 -12.49
CA GLU A 136 -17.94 -2.15 -13.60
C GLU A 136 -16.53 -1.76 -14.11
N LYS A 137 -16.21 -0.46 -14.15
CA LYS A 137 -14.85 0.01 -14.48
C LYS A 137 -13.84 -0.48 -13.46
N TYR A 138 -14.17 -0.42 -12.15
CA TYR A 138 -13.31 -0.95 -11.09
C TYR A 138 -13.00 -2.43 -11.30
N LYS A 139 -14.01 -3.24 -11.61
CA LYS A 139 -13.83 -4.67 -11.87
C LYS A 139 -13.04 -4.93 -13.14
N LYS A 140 -13.48 -4.36 -14.28
CA LYS A 140 -13.01 -4.75 -15.61
C LYS A 140 -11.78 -3.99 -16.10
N GLU A 141 -11.65 -2.72 -15.71
CA GLU A 141 -10.59 -1.85 -16.20
C GLU A 141 -9.48 -1.63 -15.14
N TYR A 142 -9.70 -2.12 -13.90
CA TYR A 142 -8.73 -1.96 -12.83
C TYR A 142 -8.34 -3.30 -12.18
N ILE A 143 -9.27 -4.05 -11.57
CA ILE A 143 -8.94 -5.32 -10.89
C ILE A 143 -8.55 -6.42 -11.91
N ASP A 144 -9.27 -6.60 -13.02
CA ASP A 144 -8.94 -7.62 -14.02
C ASP A 144 -7.54 -7.44 -14.61
N PRO A 145 -7.09 -6.23 -15.04
CA PRO A 145 -5.71 -6.01 -15.48
C PRO A 145 -4.65 -6.28 -14.40
N ILE A 146 -4.89 -5.88 -13.14
CA ILE A 146 -3.99 -6.20 -12.01
C ILE A 146 -3.88 -7.71 -11.85
N ALA A 147 -5.00 -8.45 -11.88
CA ALA A 147 -5.00 -9.90 -11.77
C ALA A 147 -4.32 -10.58 -12.97
N ALA A 148 -4.46 -10.02 -14.16
CA ALA A 148 -3.77 -10.51 -15.35
C ALA A 148 -2.25 -10.41 -15.18
N LEU A 149 -1.75 -9.27 -14.71
CA LEU A 149 -0.33 -9.11 -14.39
C LEU A 149 0.11 -10.03 -13.25
N ALA A 150 -0.69 -10.19 -12.19
CA ALA A 150 -0.36 -11.08 -11.10
C ALA A 150 -0.22 -12.55 -11.57
N LYS A 151 -1.02 -12.98 -12.52
CA LYS A 151 -0.93 -14.30 -13.15
C LYS A 151 0.26 -14.41 -14.09
N GLU A 152 0.50 -13.41 -14.93
CA GLU A 152 1.65 -13.38 -15.86
C GLU A 152 2.98 -13.46 -15.11
N TYR A 153 3.07 -12.77 -13.95
CA TYR A 153 4.23 -12.75 -13.07
C TYR A 153 4.05 -13.71 -11.88
N SER A 154 3.51 -14.91 -12.11
CA SER A 154 3.28 -15.90 -11.05
C SER A 154 4.57 -16.38 -10.36
N ASP A 155 5.71 -16.23 -10.98
CA ASP A 155 7.05 -16.49 -10.45
C ASP A 155 7.59 -15.37 -9.54
N VAL A 156 6.84 -14.29 -9.37
CA VAL A 156 7.13 -13.19 -8.44
C VAL A 156 6.05 -13.15 -7.36
N ARG A 157 6.46 -13.14 -6.08
CA ARG A 157 5.53 -12.93 -4.97
C ARG A 157 5.06 -11.48 -4.95
N GLN A 158 3.76 -11.28 -4.71
CA GLN A 158 3.14 -9.97 -4.73
C GLN A 158 2.31 -9.78 -3.47
N VAL A 159 2.50 -8.63 -2.81
CA VAL A 159 1.77 -8.25 -1.61
C VAL A 159 0.97 -6.99 -1.90
N PHE A 160 -0.33 -7.07 -1.71
CA PHE A 160 -1.25 -5.96 -1.88
C PHE A 160 -1.76 -5.43 -0.53
N VAL A 161 -1.61 -4.14 -0.33
CA VAL A 161 -2.45 -3.37 0.61
C VAL A 161 -3.74 -3.03 -0.14
N TYR A 162 -4.87 -3.38 0.44
CA TYR A 162 -6.15 -3.30 -0.23
C TYR A 162 -7.01 -2.19 0.33
N GLU A 163 -7.29 -1.21 -0.53
CA GLU A 163 -8.24 -0.12 -0.43
C GLU A 163 -8.18 0.63 0.91
N PRO A 164 -7.08 1.37 1.16
CA PRO A 164 -6.96 2.26 2.31
C PRO A 164 -8.23 3.09 2.54
N ASP A 165 -8.63 3.20 3.80
CA ASP A 165 -9.83 3.90 4.30
C ASP A 165 -11.18 3.30 3.89
N GLY A 166 -11.25 2.53 2.79
CA GLY A 166 -12.51 2.12 2.17
C GLY A 166 -13.48 1.44 3.13
N LEU A 167 -13.13 0.25 3.62
CA LEU A 167 -13.99 -0.51 4.53
C LEU A 167 -14.08 0.11 5.93
N ALA A 168 -13.03 0.78 6.39
CA ALA A 168 -13.01 1.47 7.68
C ALA A 168 -14.09 2.56 7.76
N ASN A 169 -14.33 3.28 6.67
CA ASN A 169 -15.42 4.25 6.56
C ASN A 169 -16.81 3.63 6.75
N LEU A 170 -17.00 2.38 6.35
CA LEU A 170 -18.29 1.69 6.53
C LEU A 170 -18.57 1.32 7.99
N ILE A 171 -17.59 1.38 8.87
CA ILE A 171 -17.77 1.16 10.32
C ILE A 171 -18.21 2.46 11.00
N THR A 172 -17.60 3.60 10.66
CA THR A 172 -17.74 4.82 11.47
C THR A 172 -18.42 5.99 10.77
N ASN A 173 -18.50 5.99 9.44
CA ASN A 173 -18.93 7.15 8.66
C ASN A 173 -20.21 6.92 7.83
N MET A 174 -21.05 5.95 8.23
CA MET A 174 -22.31 5.68 7.55
C MET A 174 -23.37 6.78 7.73
N ASN A 175 -23.11 7.77 8.58
CA ASN A 175 -23.89 9.01 8.67
C ASN A 175 -23.50 10.04 7.57
N VAL A 176 -22.40 9.83 6.85
CA VAL A 176 -21.99 10.65 5.72
C VAL A 176 -22.66 10.12 4.45
N ALA A 177 -23.44 10.95 3.78
CA ALA A 177 -24.24 10.54 2.62
C ALA A 177 -23.40 9.90 1.49
N LYS A 178 -22.20 10.40 1.22
CA LYS A 178 -21.30 9.83 0.21
C LYS A 178 -20.84 8.42 0.62
N CYS A 179 -20.52 8.18 1.91
CA CYS A 179 -20.12 6.85 2.40
C CYS A 179 -21.28 5.86 2.35
N THR A 180 -22.49 6.28 2.75
CA THR A 180 -23.70 5.45 2.62
C THR A 180 -23.97 5.09 1.16
N GLY A 181 -23.85 6.06 0.24
CA GLY A 181 -24.03 5.82 -1.19
C GLY A 181 -22.98 4.91 -1.82
N ALA A 182 -21.76 4.89 -1.27
CA ALA A 182 -20.66 4.06 -1.76
C ALA A 182 -20.61 2.65 -1.15
N ALA A 183 -21.37 2.39 -0.08
CA ALA A 183 -21.24 1.17 0.72
C ALA A 183 -21.39 -0.12 -0.07
N ASP A 184 -22.42 -0.21 -0.93
CA ASP A 184 -22.65 -1.40 -1.75
C ASP A 184 -21.56 -1.60 -2.79
N ALA A 185 -21.09 -0.49 -3.41
CA ALA A 185 -19.98 -0.52 -4.38
C ALA A 185 -18.68 -1.03 -3.74
N TYR A 186 -18.35 -0.59 -2.51
CA TYR A 186 -17.17 -1.05 -1.78
C TYR A 186 -17.26 -2.54 -1.43
N LYS A 187 -18.41 -3.00 -0.94
CA LYS A 187 -18.63 -4.43 -0.63
C LYS A 187 -18.59 -5.30 -1.88
N GLU A 188 -19.19 -4.85 -2.98
CA GLU A 188 -19.18 -5.56 -4.26
C GLU A 188 -17.80 -5.60 -4.88
N GLY A 189 -17.07 -4.47 -4.88
CA GLY A 189 -15.70 -4.38 -5.34
C GLY A 189 -14.76 -5.29 -4.54
N THR A 190 -14.95 -5.36 -3.21
CA THR A 190 -14.17 -6.23 -2.34
C THR A 190 -14.42 -7.71 -2.63
N ASP A 191 -15.69 -8.13 -2.75
CA ASP A 191 -16.03 -9.52 -3.11
C ASP A 191 -15.38 -9.92 -4.45
N TYR A 192 -15.47 -9.03 -5.44
CA TYR A 192 -14.87 -9.24 -6.75
C TYR A 192 -13.35 -9.36 -6.68
N ALA A 193 -12.69 -8.41 -6.04
CA ALA A 193 -11.23 -8.38 -5.92
C ALA A 193 -10.69 -9.60 -5.18
N PHE A 194 -11.32 -9.98 -4.06
CA PHE A 194 -10.91 -11.14 -3.28
C PHE A 194 -10.98 -12.45 -4.07
N LYS A 195 -12.01 -12.63 -4.90
CA LYS A 195 -12.15 -13.78 -5.78
C LYS A 195 -11.13 -13.78 -6.92
N THR A 196 -10.96 -12.61 -7.55
CA THR A 196 -10.15 -12.46 -8.77
C THR A 196 -8.65 -12.51 -8.48
N LEU A 197 -8.22 -11.97 -7.32
CA LEU A 197 -6.83 -11.94 -6.86
C LEU A 197 -6.47 -13.13 -5.96
N ASN A 198 -7.34 -14.15 -5.82
CA ASN A 198 -7.02 -15.35 -5.07
C ASN A 198 -6.05 -16.26 -5.85
N LEU A 199 -4.77 -15.87 -5.85
CA LEU A 199 -3.68 -16.54 -6.57
C LEU A 199 -2.60 -16.98 -5.58
N ASP A 200 -1.90 -18.08 -5.86
CA ASP A 200 -0.90 -18.67 -4.95
C ASP A 200 0.32 -17.78 -4.68
N ASN A 201 0.64 -16.88 -5.58
CA ASN A 201 1.74 -15.89 -5.44
C ASN A 201 1.30 -14.54 -4.87
N VAL A 202 0.04 -14.39 -4.50
CA VAL A 202 -0.56 -13.13 -4.01
C VAL A 202 -0.89 -13.23 -2.53
N ALA A 203 -0.55 -12.18 -1.77
CA ALA A 203 -1.03 -11.93 -0.41
C ALA A 203 -1.73 -10.58 -0.34
N ILE A 204 -2.92 -10.55 0.27
CA ILE A 204 -3.75 -9.35 0.43
C ILE A 204 -3.85 -9.02 1.91
N TYR A 205 -3.51 -7.78 2.26
CA TYR A 205 -3.76 -7.20 3.58
C TYR A 205 -4.76 -6.05 3.41
N VAL A 206 -5.91 -6.22 4.03
CA VAL A 206 -7.00 -5.25 3.91
C VAL A 206 -6.77 -4.10 4.88
N ASP A 207 -6.91 -2.87 4.42
CA ASP A 207 -6.76 -1.73 5.31
C ASP A 207 -7.80 -1.74 6.44
N ALA A 208 -7.34 -1.53 7.65
CA ALA A 208 -8.17 -1.46 8.87
C ALA A 208 -7.93 -0.15 9.65
N GLY A 209 -7.68 0.94 8.94
CA GLY A 209 -7.47 2.24 9.54
C GLY A 209 -6.31 2.24 10.53
N HIS A 210 -6.53 2.74 11.73
CA HIS A 210 -5.49 2.87 12.74
C HIS A 210 -6.06 2.92 14.17
N ALA A 211 -5.17 2.87 15.18
CA ALA A 211 -5.51 2.89 16.60
C ALA A 211 -6.47 4.03 16.99
N GLY A 212 -6.26 5.23 16.44
CA GLY A 212 -7.12 6.39 16.70
C GLY A 212 -8.46 6.40 15.97
N TRP A 213 -8.70 5.44 15.12
CA TRP A 213 -9.93 5.30 14.33
C TRP A 213 -10.70 4.03 14.68
N LEU A 214 -10.28 2.88 14.17
CA LEU A 214 -10.94 1.61 14.45
C LEU A 214 -10.52 0.99 15.81
N GLY A 215 -9.50 1.54 16.46
CA GLY A 215 -9.05 1.09 17.78
C GLY A 215 -9.95 1.51 18.94
N TRP A 216 -10.96 2.35 18.75
CA TRP A 216 -11.94 2.62 19.79
C TRP A 216 -12.75 1.35 20.11
N GLU A 217 -12.99 1.09 21.40
CA GLU A 217 -13.62 -0.15 21.89
C GLU A 217 -14.92 -0.48 21.16
N ALA A 218 -15.74 0.56 20.87
CA ALA A 218 -17.01 0.42 20.16
C ALA A 218 -16.84 -0.04 18.68
N ASN A 219 -15.68 0.13 18.09
CA ASN A 219 -15.42 -0.18 16.68
C ASN A 219 -14.78 -1.56 16.47
N LEU A 220 -14.17 -2.16 17.51
CA LEU A 220 -13.41 -3.42 17.38
C LEU A 220 -14.26 -4.58 16.86
N LYS A 221 -15.39 -4.84 17.52
CA LYS A 221 -16.30 -5.92 17.13
C LYS A 221 -16.95 -5.68 15.77
N PRO A 222 -17.54 -4.50 15.48
CA PRO A 222 -18.08 -4.20 14.14
C PRO A 222 -17.05 -4.34 13.02
N THR A 223 -15.79 -3.97 13.27
CA THR A 223 -14.70 -4.18 12.32
C THR A 223 -14.50 -5.66 12.01
N ALA A 224 -14.35 -6.50 13.01
CA ALA A 224 -14.16 -7.93 12.81
C ALA A 224 -15.36 -8.58 12.12
N GLU A 225 -16.57 -8.16 12.43
CA GLU A 225 -17.81 -8.66 11.82
C GLU A 225 -17.87 -8.32 10.32
N LEU A 226 -17.69 -7.06 9.93
CA LEU A 226 -17.73 -6.63 8.53
C LEU A 226 -16.64 -7.32 7.69
N TYR A 227 -15.39 -7.34 8.17
CA TYR A 227 -14.29 -7.92 7.43
C TYR A 227 -14.45 -9.43 7.26
N SER A 228 -14.92 -10.12 8.31
CA SER A 228 -15.22 -11.55 8.25
C SER A 228 -16.40 -11.88 7.33
N GLU A 229 -17.45 -11.06 7.33
CA GLU A 229 -18.59 -11.21 6.42
C GLU A 229 -18.12 -11.20 4.97
N LEU A 230 -17.35 -10.18 4.57
CA LEU A 230 -16.82 -10.03 3.20
C LEU A 230 -15.85 -11.16 2.83
N TYR A 231 -14.98 -11.55 3.76
CA TYR A 231 -14.05 -12.66 3.57
C TYR A 231 -14.79 -13.98 3.29
N LYS A 232 -15.79 -14.30 4.13
CA LYS A 232 -16.60 -15.53 3.99
C LYS A 232 -17.47 -15.48 2.73
N LYS A 233 -18.06 -14.33 2.40
CA LYS A 233 -18.83 -14.14 1.16
C LYS A 233 -18.01 -14.41 -0.09
N ALA A 234 -16.75 -14.03 -0.06
CA ALA A 234 -15.81 -14.31 -1.16
C ALA A 234 -15.31 -15.76 -1.23
N GLY A 235 -15.75 -16.61 -0.29
CA GLY A 235 -15.34 -18.02 -0.22
C GLY A 235 -14.06 -18.26 0.59
N SER A 236 -13.72 -17.37 1.50
CA SER A 236 -12.53 -17.46 2.36
C SER A 236 -11.22 -17.61 1.57
N PRO A 237 -10.91 -16.69 0.65
CA PRO A 237 -9.78 -16.82 -0.27
C PRO A 237 -8.44 -16.90 0.46
N LYS A 238 -7.58 -17.86 0.08
CA LYS A 238 -6.27 -18.08 0.69
C LYS A 238 -5.34 -16.85 0.56
N ALA A 239 -5.50 -16.08 -0.50
CA ALA A 239 -4.70 -14.87 -0.72
C ALA A 239 -4.96 -13.77 0.32
N VAL A 240 -6.14 -13.72 0.98
CA VAL A 240 -6.39 -12.78 2.08
C VAL A 240 -5.63 -13.25 3.31
N ARG A 241 -4.51 -12.58 3.60
CA ARG A 241 -3.60 -12.93 4.67
C ARG A 241 -3.96 -12.28 6.01
N GLY A 242 -4.55 -11.09 5.97
CA GLY A 242 -4.86 -10.33 7.18
C GLY A 242 -5.17 -8.87 6.94
N LEU A 243 -4.72 -8.03 7.84
CA LEU A 243 -4.98 -6.60 7.85
C LEU A 243 -3.69 -5.79 7.73
N VAL A 244 -3.82 -4.56 7.25
CA VAL A 244 -2.79 -3.54 7.40
C VAL A 244 -3.35 -2.37 8.18
N THR A 245 -2.55 -1.76 9.05
CA THR A 245 -2.98 -0.62 9.85
C THR A 245 -2.02 0.56 9.73
N ASN A 246 -2.48 1.72 10.11
CA ASN A 246 -1.73 2.98 10.13
C ASN A 246 -1.30 3.46 8.74
N VAL A 247 -1.92 2.95 7.67
CA VAL A 247 -1.64 3.40 6.30
C VAL A 247 -1.89 4.89 6.20
N SER A 248 -0.92 5.62 5.65
CA SER A 248 -0.97 7.08 5.51
C SER A 248 -1.17 7.83 6.83
N ASN A 249 -0.88 7.21 7.97
CA ASN A 249 -1.01 7.80 9.28
C ASN A 249 0.35 7.90 10.01
N TYR A 250 0.36 8.16 11.33
CA TYR A 250 1.57 8.58 12.04
C TYR A 250 1.73 7.92 13.41
N ASN A 251 0.86 6.97 13.77
CA ASN A 251 0.90 6.37 15.10
C ASN A 251 2.15 5.52 15.29
N GLY A 252 2.75 5.61 16.48
CA GLY A 252 3.84 4.72 16.85
C GLY A 252 3.36 3.29 17.08
N TRP A 253 4.27 2.33 16.92
CA TRP A 253 3.96 0.92 17.16
C TRP A 253 3.66 0.64 18.64
N ASN A 254 4.59 0.99 19.54
CA ASN A 254 4.48 0.72 20.97
C ASN A 254 5.03 1.92 21.77
N LEU A 255 4.14 2.68 22.35
CA LEU A 255 4.47 3.90 23.09
C LEU A 255 4.52 3.63 24.59
N THR A 256 5.43 4.31 25.29
CA THR A 256 5.55 4.21 26.75
C THR A 256 4.39 4.86 27.50
N SER A 257 3.71 5.82 26.87
CA SER A 257 2.55 6.53 27.44
C SER A 257 1.61 7.00 26.34
N ALA A 258 0.35 7.17 26.69
CA ALA A 258 -0.64 7.74 25.78
C ALA A 258 -0.30 9.19 25.43
N PRO A 259 -0.30 9.57 24.12
CA PRO A 259 -0.23 10.98 23.74
C PRO A 259 -1.47 11.74 24.23
N ALA A 260 -1.33 13.04 24.50
CA ALA A 260 -2.43 13.85 24.99
C ALA A 260 -3.67 13.83 24.06
N TYR A 261 -3.47 13.79 22.76
CA TYR A 261 -4.53 13.70 21.77
C TYR A 261 -5.24 12.33 21.73
N ALA A 262 -4.72 11.31 22.40
CA ALA A 262 -5.37 9.99 22.45
C ALA A 262 -6.59 9.94 23.38
N GLU A 263 -6.77 10.98 24.21
CA GLU A 263 -7.91 11.13 25.11
C GLU A 263 -8.13 9.88 25.99
N SER A 264 -9.33 9.29 25.94
CA SER A 264 -9.70 8.11 26.71
C SER A 264 -9.55 6.80 25.93
N ASN A 265 -9.04 6.82 24.69
CA ASN A 265 -8.85 5.59 23.94
C ASN A 265 -7.76 4.72 24.55
N LYS A 266 -8.12 3.50 24.95
CA LYS A 266 -7.19 2.53 25.55
C LYS A 266 -6.17 1.98 24.53
N GLN A 267 -6.52 2.01 23.25
CA GLN A 267 -5.68 1.59 22.13
C GLN A 267 -4.97 2.81 21.54
N TRP A 268 -4.07 3.43 22.30
CA TRP A 268 -3.38 4.67 21.92
C TRP A 268 -2.15 4.48 21.00
N ASP A 269 -1.81 3.24 20.68
CA ASP A 269 -0.79 2.86 19.71
C ASP A 269 -1.19 1.62 18.91
N GLU A 270 -0.46 1.33 17.83
CA GLU A 270 -0.83 0.24 16.93
C GLU A 270 -0.69 -1.14 17.58
N SER A 271 0.25 -1.34 18.52
CA SER A 271 0.40 -2.63 19.22
C SER A 271 -0.80 -2.96 20.08
N LYS A 272 -1.35 -1.96 20.77
CA LYS A 272 -2.56 -2.11 21.59
C LYS A 272 -3.79 -2.34 20.71
N PHE A 273 -3.87 -1.65 19.57
CA PHE A 273 -4.95 -1.87 18.62
C PHE A 273 -4.94 -3.29 18.09
N HIS A 274 -3.78 -3.80 17.63
CA HIS A 274 -3.66 -5.19 17.18
C HIS A 274 -4.04 -6.19 18.28
N ALA A 275 -3.54 -5.98 19.49
CA ALA A 275 -3.85 -6.86 20.63
C ALA A 275 -5.36 -6.88 20.95
N ALA A 276 -6.04 -5.73 20.87
CA ALA A 276 -7.46 -5.60 21.15
C ALA A 276 -8.35 -6.17 20.00
N LEU A 277 -7.95 -5.99 18.75
CA LEU A 277 -8.74 -6.45 17.59
C LEU A 277 -8.59 -7.95 17.33
N THR A 278 -7.41 -8.52 17.55
CA THR A 278 -7.08 -9.93 17.25
C THR A 278 -8.09 -10.95 17.82
N PRO A 279 -8.55 -10.86 19.07
CA PRO A 279 -9.54 -11.80 19.61
C PRO A 279 -10.86 -11.80 18.82
N PHE A 280 -11.36 -10.62 18.45
CA PHE A 280 -12.60 -10.49 17.67
C PHE A 280 -12.46 -11.05 16.25
N LEU A 281 -11.31 -10.82 15.59
CA LEU A 281 -11.04 -11.39 14.26
C LEU A 281 -11.00 -12.94 14.31
N LYS A 282 -10.32 -13.51 15.31
CA LYS A 282 -10.25 -14.96 15.50
C LYS A 282 -11.62 -15.56 15.77
N GLU A 283 -12.43 -14.95 16.63
CA GLU A 283 -13.80 -15.36 16.92
C GLU A 283 -14.68 -15.28 15.66
N ALA A 284 -14.52 -14.22 14.87
CA ALA A 284 -15.24 -14.05 13.62
C ALA A 284 -14.73 -14.97 12.50
N GLY A 285 -13.57 -15.63 12.66
CA GLY A 285 -12.97 -16.52 11.66
C GLY A 285 -12.27 -15.79 10.52
N TYR A 286 -11.70 -14.61 10.79
CA TYR A 286 -10.88 -13.84 9.86
C TYR A 286 -9.39 -14.06 10.12
N PRO A 287 -8.51 -14.10 9.09
CA PRO A 287 -7.06 -14.22 9.30
C PRO A 287 -6.50 -13.02 10.06
N ALA A 288 -5.97 -13.25 11.28
CA ALA A 288 -5.50 -12.21 12.18
C ALA A 288 -3.97 -12.01 12.10
N ASN A 289 -3.46 -11.76 10.90
CA ASN A 289 -2.07 -11.36 10.67
C ASN A 289 -2.03 -9.91 10.20
N TYR A 290 -0.93 -9.21 10.45
CA TYR A 290 -0.88 -7.78 10.24
C TYR A 290 0.39 -7.34 9.49
N LEU A 291 0.22 -6.27 8.71
CA LEU A 291 1.26 -5.29 8.40
C LEU A 291 0.96 -4.01 9.17
N VAL A 292 1.99 -3.23 9.51
CA VAL A 292 1.81 -1.90 10.09
C VAL A 292 2.68 -0.89 9.36
N ASP A 293 2.06 0.19 8.89
CA ASP A 293 2.79 1.30 8.27
C ASP A 293 3.49 2.13 9.36
N GLN A 294 4.81 2.20 9.29
CA GLN A 294 5.64 3.00 10.18
C GLN A 294 6.44 4.08 9.46
N GLY A 295 6.08 4.34 8.19
CA GLY A 295 6.82 5.27 7.32
C GLY A 295 6.96 6.67 7.90
N ARG A 296 5.94 7.16 8.61
CA ARG A 296 5.91 8.51 9.17
C ARG A 296 5.75 8.56 10.69
N SER A 297 6.12 7.49 11.40
CA SER A 297 5.88 7.28 12.84
C SER A 297 7.10 7.53 13.74
N GLY A 298 8.21 8.05 13.18
CA GLY A 298 9.50 8.13 13.88
C GLY A 298 9.54 9.11 15.05
N LYS A 299 8.75 10.18 15.01
CA LYS A 299 8.66 11.13 16.11
C LYS A 299 7.32 11.01 16.82
N GLN A 300 7.38 10.80 18.14
CA GLN A 300 6.22 10.68 19.03
C GLN A 300 6.42 11.49 20.32
N PRO A 301 5.40 12.20 20.84
CA PRO A 301 4.11 12.45 20.16
C PRO A 301 4.31 13.32 18.91
N THR A 302 3.37 13.23 17.98
CA THR A 302 3.31 14.10 16.82
C THR A 302 2.74 15.46 17.15
N GLY A 303 2.82 16.43 16.23
CA GLY A 303 2.22 17.78 16.37
C GLY A 303 0.69 17.83 16.21
N ARG A 304 -0.01 16.67 16.33
CA ARG A 304 -1.48 16.63 16.31
C ARG A 304 -2.07 17.35 17.49
N GLN A 305 -3.15 18.10 17.25
CA GLN A 305 -3.98 18.68 18.30
C GLN A 305 -5.10 17.73 18.73
N ILE A 306 -5.70 17.02 17.77
CA ILE A 306 -6.70 15.98 17.99
C ILE A 306 -6.37 14.74 17.14
N TRP A 307 -6.88 13.58 17.55
CA TRP A 307 -6.58 12.34 16.83
C TRP A 307 -7.12 12.30 15.40
N GLY A 308 -8.22 12.99 15.13
CA GLY A 308 -8.81 13.12 13.80
C GLY A 308 -8.04 14.03 12.83
N ASP A 309 -6.92 14.64 13.25
CA ASP A 309 -6.05 15.38 12.33
C ASP A 309 -5.13 14.40 11.60
N TRP A 310 -5.19 14.41 10.27
CA TRP A 310 -4.49 13.43 9.45
C TRP A 310 -3.62 14.03 8.34
N CYS A 311 -3.82 15.29 7.97
CA CYS A 311 -3.22 15.86 6.77
C CYS A 311 -1.89 16.56 7.05
N ASN A 312 -0.80 16.07 6.46
CA ASN A 312 0.55 16.67 6.49
C ASN A 312 1.01 17.09 7.91
N ILE A 313 0.91 16.19 8.86
CA ILE A 313 1.07 16.49 10.28
C ILE A 313 2.47 17.00 10.63
N LYS A 314 2.52 18.11 11.37
CA LYS A 314 3.75 18.67 11.94
C LYS A 314 4.42 17.69 12.90
N GLU A 315 5.71 17.87 13.12
CA GLU A 315 6.49 17.11 14.11
C GLU A 315 6.40 15.59 13.92
N THR A 316 6.36 15.15 12.68
CA THR A 316 6.48 13.73 12.32
C THR A 316 7.88 13.42 11.80
N GLY A 317 8.26 12.16 11.79
CA GLY A 317 9.59 11.70 11.34
C GLY A 317 9.50 10.36 10.64
N PHE A 318 10.47 10.04 9.77
CA PHE A 318 10.61 8.69 9.24
C PHE A 318 10.80 7.69 10.39
N GLY A 319 10.01 6.63 10.38
CA GLY A 319 9.95 5.65 11.46
C GLY A 319 10.78 4.40 11.22
N THR A 320 10.38 3.34 11.93
CA THR A 320 11.01 2.01 11.82
C THR A 320 11.06 1.56 10.36
N ARG A 321 12.27 1.20 9.88
CA ARG A 321 12.46 0.72 8.50
C ARG A 321 11.70 -0.58 8.27
N PRO A 322 11.29 -0.86 7.04
CA PRO A 322 10.67 -2.13 6.70
C PRO A 322 11.46 -3.32 7.23
N ASN A 323 10.79 -4.19 7.98
CA ASN A 323 11.42 -5.32 8.65
C ASN A 323 10.42 -6.47 8.79
N VAL A 324 10.78 -7.62 8.25
CA VAL A 324 10.01 -8.88 8.31
C VAL A 324 10.34 -9.74 9.52
N LYS A 325 11.38 -9.38 10.28
CA LYS A 325 11.79 -10.08 11.51
C LYS A 325 11.28 -9.30 12.72
N THR A 326 9.98 -9.28 12.90
CA THR A 326 9.33 -8.48 13.95
C THR A 326 9.46 -9.10 15.35
N GLY A 327 9.59 -10.42 15.44
CA GLY A 327 9.54 -11.15 16.71
C GLY A 327 8.14 -11.25 17.32
N ILE A 328 7.10 -10.90 16.56
CA ILE A 328 5.69 -10.87 17.00
C ILE A 328 4.89 -11.79 16.07
N ASP A 329 4.30 -12.85 16.63
CA ASP A 329 3.66 -13.92 15.87
C ASP A 329 2.57 -13.47 14.89
N THR A 330 1.82 -12.43 15.24
CA THR A 330 0.74 -11.89 14.42
C THR A 330 1.18 -10.77 13.47
N LEU A 331 2.39 -10.24 13.62
CA LEU A 331 2.90 -9.14 12.81
C LEU A 331 3.87 -9.66 11.75
N ASP A 332 3.42 -9.76 10.52
CA ASP A 332 4.21 -10.25 9.40
C ASP A 332 5.36 -9.29 9.02
N ALA A 333 5.13 -7.97 9.08
CA ALA A 333 6.18 -6.98 8.87
C ALA A 333 5.82 -5.56 9.40
N PHE A 334 6.85 -4.79 9.75
CA PHE A 334 6.84 -3.33 9.68
C PHE A 334 7.09 -2.92 8.22
N VAL A 335 6.31 -1.98 7.72
CA VAL A 335 6.39 -1.53 6.32
C VAL A 335 6.32 -0.01 6.20
N TRP A 336 6.66 0.52 5.04
CA TRP A 336 6.39 1.88 4.64
C TRP A 336 5.40 1.82 3.47
N VAL A 337 4.13 2.03 3.75
CA VAL A 337 3.08 1.99 2.73
C VAL A 337 2.96 3.33 2.04
N LYS A 338 2.78 4.41 2.80
CA LYS A 338 2.74 5.76 2.26
C LYS A 338 4.16 6.29 2.06
N PRO A 339 4.55 6.69 0.84
CA PRO A 339 5.81 7.37 0.59
C PRO A 339 5.89 8.70 1.37
N GLY A 340 6.90 8.84 2.22
CA GLY A 340 7.09 10.06 3.01
C GLY A 340 7.64 11.20 2.15
N GLY A 341 6.98 12.37 2.19
CA GLY A 341 7.31 13.51 1.34
C GLY A 341 6.29 13.75 0.22
N GLU A 342 5.42 12.79 -0.08
CA GLU A 342 4.21 13.07 -0.85
C GLU A 342 3.14 13.68 0.08
N ALA A 343 2.50 14.77 -0.36
CA ALA A 343 1.45 15.45 0.40
C ALA A 343 0.21 14.56 0.60
N ASP A 344 -0.47 14.73 1.72
CA ASP A 344 -1.77 14.11 1.98
C ASP A 344 -2.93 14.90 1.37
N GLY A 345 -2.76 16.21 1.16
CA GLY A 345 -3.74 17.08 0.55
C GLY A 345 -3.31 18.53 0.59
N THR A 346 -3.95 19.34 -0.23
CA THR A 346 -3.62 20.77 -0.40
C THR A 346 -4.19 21.64 0.74
N SER A 347 -3.42 22.66 1.12
CA SER A 347 -3.88 23.73 2.01
C SER A 347 -4.56 24.90 1.26
N ASP A 348 -4.64 24.85 -0.07
CA ASP A 348 -5.33 25.86 -0.88
C ASP A 348 -6.84 25.66 -0.82
N SER A 349 -7.54 26.53 -0.09
CA SER A 349 -8.99 26.45 0.10
C SER A 349 -9.81 26.66 -1.18
N THR A 350 -9.18 27.07 -2.29
CA THR A 350 -9.84 27.26 -3.60
C THR A 350 -9.74 26.01 -4.47
N ALA A 351 -8.92 25.03 -4.10
CA ALA A 351 -8.74 23.79 -4.86
C ALA A 351 -9.95 22.87 -4.76
N ALA A 352 -10.27 22.15 -5.83
CA ALA A 352 -11.43 21.27 -5.92
C ALA A 352 -11.40 20.13 -4.88
N ARG A 353 -10.20 19.63 -4.54
CA ARG A 353 -9.97 18.56 -3.55
C ARG A 353 -9.50 19.09 -2.19
N TYR A 354 -9.75 20.37 -1.90
CA TYR A 354 -9.43 20.92 -0.58
C TYR A 354 -10.23 20.24 0.53
N ASP A 355 -9.51 19.85 1.57
CA ASP A 355 -10.06 19.37 2.84
C ASP A 355 -9.57 20.29 3.98
N GLU A 356 -10.47 20.71 4.87
CA GLU A 356 -10.15 21.64 5.97
C GLU A 356 -9.06 21.10 6.91
N LYS A 357 -8.92 19.76 7.02
CA LYS A 357 -7.86 19.13 7.80
C LYS A 357 -6.46 19.46 7.28
N CYS A 358 -6.34 19.81 5.99
CA CYS A 358 -5.05 20.16 5.38
C CYS A 358 -4.59 21.60 5.65
N SER A 359 -5.44 22.41 6.30
CA SER A 359 -5.09 23.76 6.78
C SER A 359 -5.31 23.92 8.28
N SER A 360 -5.41 22.81 9.02
CA SER A 360 -5.55 22.82 10.49
C SER A 360 -4.27 23.30 11.19
N GLY A 361 -4.37 23.60 12.49
CA GLY A 361 -3.21 23.94 13.33
C GLY A 361 -2.15 22.82 13.41
N SER A 362 -2.55 21.58 13.12
CA SER A 362 -1.69 20.39 13.09
C SER A 362 -0.89 20.24 11.80
N SER A 363 -1.30 20.92 10.71
CA SER A 363 -0.77 20.68 9.36
C SER A 363 0.43 21.55 9.02
N VAL A 364 1.40 21.02 8.27
CA VAL A 364 2.45 21.79 7.60
C VAL A 364 1.82 22.48 6.38
N ILE A 365 1.94 23.81 6.32
CA ILE A 365 1.40 24.64 5.24
C ILE A 365 2.45 25.68 4.77
N PRO A 366 2.43 26.12 3.49
CA PRO A 366 1.51 25.71 2.43
C PRO A 366 1.80 24.30 1.94
N ALA A 367 0.76 23.53 1.59
CA ALA A 367 0.88 22.15 1.10
C ALA A 367 0.28 22.00 -0.31
N PRO A 368 0.92 21.21 -1.21
CA PRO A 368 0.40 20.94 -2.54
C PRO A 368 -0.72 19.88 -2.50
N GLU A 369 -1.29 19.56 -3.66
CA GLU A 369 -2.30 18.50 -3.85
C GLU A 369 -1.80 17.13 -3.39
N ALA A 370 -2.73 16.29 -2.95
CA ALA A 370 -2.46 14.90 -2.53
C ALA A 370 -1.66 14.12 -3.58
N GLY A 371 -0.61 13.42 -3.13
CA GLY A 371 0.29 12.65 -3.99
C GLY A 371 1.36 13.49 -4.70
N THR A 372 1.39 14.82 -4.53
CA THR A 372 2.44 15.67 -5.07
C THR A 372 3.61 15.76 -4.10
N TRP A 373 4.84 15.85 -4.65
CA TRP A 373 6.04 16.03 -3.84
C TRP A 373 6.00 17.30 -2.99
N PHE A 374 6.24 17.15 -1.68
CA PHE A 374 6.23 18.20 -0.68
C PHE A 374 7.58 18.28 0.03
N GLN A 375 8.49 19.09 -0.49
CA GLN A 375 9.88 19.18 -0.05
C GLN A 375 10.04 19.47 1.44
N GLU A 376 9.33 20.47 1.96
CA GLU A 376 9.43 20.89 3.36
C GLU A 376 8.98 19.78 4.29
N TYR A 377 7.95 19.04 3.90
CA TYR A 377 7.46 17.90 4.64
C TYR A 377 8.46 16.72 4.63
N PHE A 378 9.08 16.43 3.48
CA PHE A 378 10.14 15.44 3.38
C PHE A 378 11.33 15.78 4.29
N VAL A 379 11.77 17.05 4.32
CA VAL A 379 12.84 17.52 5.20
C VAL A 379 12.49 17.32 6.67
N GLN A 380 11.27 17.68 7.07
CA GLN A 380 10.78 17.44 8.44
C GLN A 380 10.87 15.95 8.81
N LEU A 381 10.40 15.07 7.91
CA LEU A 381 10.46 13.62 8.15
C LEU A 381 11.89 13.11 8.29
N LEU A 382 12.81 13.67 7.49
CA LEU A 382 14.22 13.29 7.48
C LEU A 382 14.95 13.73 8.76
N GLU A 383 14.74 14.98 9.18
CA GLU A 383 15.35 15.55 10.40
C GLU A 383 14.87 14.86 11.67
N ASN A 384 13.59 14.49 11.72
CA ASN A 384 12.96 13.82 12.84
C ASN A 384 13.00 12.28 12.74
N ALA A 385 13.77 11.73 11.83
CA ALA A 385 13.81 10.27 11.63
C ALA A 385 14.28 9.52 12.89
N ASN A 386 13.55 8.49 13.26
CA ASN A 386 13.92 7.61 14.36
C ASN A 386 13.55 6.14 14.02
N PRO A 387 14.54 5.27 13.82
CA PRO A 387 16.00 5.51 13.90
C PRO A 387 16.50 6.53 12.86
N ALA A 388 17.58 7.24 13.16
CA ALA A 388 18.23 8.18 12.23
C ALA A 388 18.82 7.47 10.98
N PHE A 389 19.01 8.21 9.88
CA PHE A 389 19.69 7.73 8.66
C PHE A 389 21.21 7.86 8.74
#